data_f49d09d45849bbc745ea6f44a9d32a76
#
_entry.id   f49d09d45849bbc745ea6f44a9d32a76
#
_cell.length_a   1.000
_cell.length_b   1.000
_cell.length_c   1.000
_cell.angle_alpha   90.00
_cell.angle_beta   90.00
_cell.angle_gamma   90.00
#
_symmetry.space_group_name_H-M   'P 1'
#
loop_
_entity.id
_entity.type
_entity.pdbx_description
1 polymer ?
#
loop_
_entity_poly.entity_id
_entity_poly.type
_entity_poly.pdbx_seq_one_letter_code
_entity_poly.pdbx_strand_id
1 'polypeptide(L)'
;MARNDGIDRTSVRNLAVSDKAVGNTQQHNEREKDSYRNPDIIPQRTAWNIHFKKPTASYTDLFAQLETAGTISTRGLKPDATHYCELVFDVNSAYFDNHGGYEFAKQFYEDAYKAAVQIVGGEQYILSAVMHADEINRAMTEALGREVYHYHLHVVYVPVVEKQILWSKRCKDKALVGTVKETVMQVSRSKKWASKPLLDDAGKPVLQKSGKPVLKKSYSVLQDDFFHYMRNAGYTDVELSLIHISEPTRRS
;
A
#
# COMPACT_ATOMS: atom_id res chain seq x y z
N MET A 1 -10.46 10.32 -15.73
CA MET A 1 -10.69 11.77 -15.51
C MET A 1 -10.94 11.94 -14.02
N ALA A 2 -10.14 12.75 -13.33
CA ALA A 2 -10.45 13.13 -11.97
C ALA A 2 -11.78 13.91 -11.94
N ARG A 3 -12.69 13.58 -11.03
CA ARG A 3 -13.91 14.37 -10.85
C ARG A 3 -13.50 15.69 -10.22
N ASN A 4 -13.74 16.78 -10.94
CA ASN A 4 -13.52 18.12 -10.41
C ASN A 4 -14.80 18.59 -9.70
N ASP A 5 -15.14 17.91 -8.58
CA ASP A 5 -16.32 18.20 -7.76
C ASP A 5 -15.96 19.02 -6.48
N GLY A 6 -14.71 19.46 -6.36
CA GLY A 6 -14.22 20.23 -5.23
C GLY A 6 -14.07 19.44 -3.93
N ILE A 7 -14.17 18.10 -3.99
CA ILE A 7 -14.06 17.25 -2.81
C ILE A 7 -12.69 16.60 -2.77
N ASP A 8 -11.97 16.79 -1.67
CA ASP A 8 -10.68 16.18 -1.43
C ASP A 8 -10.85 14.76 -0.89
N ARG A 9 -10.30 13.80 -1.64
CA ARG A 9 -10.44 12.37 -1.32
C ARG A 9 -9.10 11.71 -1.12
N THR A 10 -8.99 10.93 -0.06
CA THR A 10 -7.85 10.04 0.15
C THR A 10 -7.92 8.87 -0.84
N SER A 11 -6.78 8.51 -1.39
CA SER A 11 -6.64 7.35 -2.26
C SER A 11 -5.42 6.53 -1.88
N VAL A 12 -5.54 5.22 -1.92
CA VAL A 12 -4.41 4.30 -1.78
C VAL A 12 -4.52 3.18 -2.80
N ARG A 13 -3.45 2.93 -3.53
CA ARG A 13 -3.35 1.84 -4.52
C ARG A 13 -2.38 0.80 -4.03
N ASN A 14 -2.68 -0.47 -4.25
CA ASN A 14 -1.78 -1.58 -3.96
C ASN A 14 -1.38 -2.28 -5.26
N LEU A 15 -0.17 -2.05 -5.69
CA LEU A 15 0.39 -2.56 -6.93
C LEU A 15 1.22 -3.82 -6.66
N ALA A 16 1.09 -4.82 -7.52
CA ALA A 16 2.02 -5.95 -7.54
C ALA A 16 3.28 -5.53 -8.28
N VAL A 17 4.44 -5.72 -7.67
CA VAL A 17 5.72 -5.48 -8.30
C VAL A 17 6.38 -6.83 -8.59
N SER A 18 6.62 -7.14 -9.86
CA SER A 18 7.29 -8.38 -10.25
C SER A 18 8.80 -8.30 -9.98
N ASP A 19 9.44 -9.46 -9.83
CA ASP A 19 10.90 -9.54 -9.64
C ASP A 19 11.68 -8.88 -10.79
N LYS A 20 11.11 -8.88 -12.00
CA LYS A 20 11.70 -8.19 -13.16
C LYS A 20 11.56 -6.67 -13.09
N ALA A 21 10.54 -6.17 -12.39
CA ALA A 21 10.22 -4.75 -12.33
C ALA A 21 10.79 -4.07 -11.07
N VAL A 22 11.15 -4.84 -10.03
CA VAL A 22 11.52 -4.29 -8.71
C VAL A 22 12.71 -3.34 -8.77
N GLY A 23 13.73 -3.63 -9.58
CA GLY A 23 14.87 -2.73 -9.78
C GLY A 23 14.47 -1.42 -10.46
N ASN A 24 13.56 -1.46 -11.44
CA ASN A 24 13.05 -0.24 -12.07
C ASN A 24 12.15 0.57 -11.12
N THR A 25 11.37 -0.11 -10.27
CA THR A 25 10.59 0.52 -9.21
C THR A 25 11.50 1.24 -8.22
N GLN A 26 12.57 0.57 -7.75
CA GLN A 26 13.58 1.21 -6.90
C GLN A 26 14.16 2.46 -7.56
N GLN A 27 14.69 2.33 -8.77
CA GLN A 27 15.29 3.45 -9.50
C GLN A 27 14.33 4.63 -9.67
N HIS A 28 13.02 4.37 -9.79
CA HIS A 28 12.00 5.43 -9.85
C HIS A 28 11.80 6.07 -8.48
N ASN A 29 11.57 5.27 -7.46
CA ASN A 29 11.22 5.76 -6.12
C ASN A 29 12.40 6.48 -5.45
N GLU A 30 13.61 5.94 -5.60
CA GLU A 30 14.83 6.51 -5.01
C GLU A 30 15.48 7.59 -5.91
N ARG A 31 14.88 7.89 -7.06
CA ARG A 31 15.41 8.87 -8.04
C ARG A 31 16.82 8.54 -8.50
N GLU A 32 17.12 7.26 -8.79
CA GLU A 32 18.44 6.75 -9.20
C GLU A 32 18.69 6.83 -10.71
N LYS A 33 17.76 7.40 -11.51
CA LYS A 33 17.90 7.52 -12.97
C LYS A 33 18.43 8.88 -13.37
N ASP A 34 19.26 8.92 -14.40
CA ASP A 34 19.72 10.15 -15.02
C ASP A 34 18.60 10.92 -15.75
N SER A 35 17.55 10.21 -16.19
CA SER A 35 16.40 10.80 -16.88
C SER A 35 15.12 9.99 -16.64
N TYR A 36 13.99 10.68 -16.69
CA TYR A 36 12.65 10.12 -16.50
C TYR A 36 11.76 10.38 -17.70
N ARG A 37 10.91 9.41 -18.06
CA ARG A 37 9.90 9.60 -19.11
C ARG A 37 8.77 10.53 -18.64
N ASN A 38 8.54 10.61 -17.34
CA ASN A 38 7.58 11.55 -16.77
C ASN A 38 8.19 12.97 -16.83
N PRO A 39 7.68 13.87 -17.69
CA PRO A 39 8.19 15.23 -17.84
C PRO A 39 7.84 16.13 -16.65
N ASP A 40 6.99 15.65 -15.74
CA ASP A 40 6.56 16.41 -14.57
C ASP A 40 7.55 16.29 -13.40
N ILE A 41 8.49 15.36 -13.48
CA ILE A 41 9.60 15.26 -12.51
C ILE A 41 10.57 16.43 -12.74
N ILE A 42 10.79 17.19 -11.68
CA ILE A 42 11.72 18.34 -11.66
C ILE A 42 12.97 17.93 -10.86
N PRO A 43 14.09 17.57 -11.54
CA PRO A 43 15.27 17.01 -10.86
C PRO A 43 15.86 17.93 -9.78
N GLN A 44 15.75 19.25 -9.96
CA GLN A 44 16.23 20.26 -9.01
C GLN A 44 15.47 20.20 -7.67
N ARG A 45 14.29 19.56 -7.65
CA ARG A 45 13.48 19.39 -6.44
C ARG A 45 13.60 18.00 -5.79
N THR A 46 14.37 17.10 -6.33
CA THR A 46 14.55 15.75 -5.74
C THR A 46 15.04 15.82 -4.29
N ALA A 47 15.78 16.84 -3.91
CA ALA A 47 16.20 17.08 -2.52
C ALA A 47 15.03 17.37 -1.54
N TRP A 48 13.82 17.64 -2.04
CA TRP A 48 12.61 17.85 -1.25
C TRP A 48 11.84 16.55 -0.99
N ASN A 49 12.21 15.45 -1.67
CA ASN A 49 11.65 14.14 -1.40
C ASN A 49 12.05 13.69 0.01
N ILE A 50 11.13 13.09 0.75
CA ILE A 50 11.34 12.70 2.14
C ILE A 50 11.24 11.20 2.28
N HIS A 51 12.28 10.58 2.79
CA HIS A 51 12.25 9.17 3.21
C HIS A 51 11.78 9.05 4.65
N PHE A 52 10.63 8.47 4.87
CA PHE A 52 10.19 8.01 6.19
C PHE A 52 10.88 6.70 6.54
N LYS A 53 11.21 5.89 5.54
CA LYS A 53 12.11 4.76 5.64
C LYS A 53 13.02 4.69 4.42
N LYS A 54 14.28 5.02 4.61
CA LYS A 54 15.29 4.95 3.54
C LYS A 54 15.83 3.52 3.41
N PRO A 55 15.91 2.93 2.20
CA PRO A 55 16.50 1.62 2.01
C PRO A 55 18.00 1.67 2.28
N THR A 56 18.54 0.63 2.93
CA THR A 56 19.98 0.51 3.24
C THR A 56 20.73 -0.32 2.20
N ALA A 57 20.01 -0.94 1.28
CA ALA A 57 20.54 -1.74 0.18
C ALA A 57 19.50 -1.81 -0.95
N SER A 58 19.78 -2.55 -2.02
CA SER A 58 18.76 -2.79 -3.05
C SER A 58 17.53 -3.49 -2.46
N TYR A 59 16.34 -3.27 -3.05
CA TYR A 59 15.12 -3.94 -2.59
C TYR A 59 15.24 -5.47 -2.65
N THR A 60 15.98 -5.99 -3.63
CA THR A 60 16.27 -7.42 -3.75
C THR A 60 17.19 -7.92 -2.64
N ASP A 61 18.22 -7.15 -2.27
CA ASP A 61 19.12 -7.52 -1.18
C ASP A 61 18.41 -7.45 0.18
N LEU A 62 17.56 -6.42 0.39
CA LEU A 62 16.76 -6.31 1.61
C LEU A 62 15.79 -7.49 1.75
N PHE A 63 15.16 -7.93 0.65
CA PHE A 63 14.32 -9.12 0.66
C PHE A 63 15.12 -10.37 1.04
N ALA A 64 16.29 -10.58 0.44
CA ALA A 64 17.16 -11.71 0.75
C ALA A 64 17.65 -11.69 2.22
N GLN A 65 17.93 -10.50 2.77
CA GLN A 65 18.27 -10.33 4.19
C GLN A 65 17.11 -10.74 5.11
N LEU A 66 15.87 -10.31 4.80
CA LEU A 66 14.68 -10.71 5.56
C LEU A 66 14.45 -12.22 5.54
N GLU A 67 14.66 -12.86 4.39
CA GLU A 67 14.54 -14.31 4.24
C GLU A 67 15.64 -15.04 5.03
N THR A 68 16.89 -14.61 4.90
CA THR A 68 18.05 -15.19 5.60
C THR A 68 17.90 -15.05 7.13
N ALA A 69 17.38 -13.91 7.58
CA ALA A 69 17.10 -13.68 9.01
C ALA A 69 15.89 -14.48 9.54
N GLY A 70 15.14 -15.16 8.67
CA GLY A 70 13.91 -15.86 9.05
C GLY A 70 12.73 -14.94 9.39
N THR A 71 12.85 -13.63 9.12
CA THR A 71 11.76 -12.66 9.32
C THR A 71 10.60 -12.92 8.36
N ILE A 72 10.89 -13.43 7.17
CA ILE A 72 9.92 -13.88 6.18
C ILE A 72 10.25 -15.31 5.72
N SER A 73 9.26 -15.98 5.12
CA SER A 73 9.43 -17.33 4.56
C SER A 73 8.83 -17.40 3.16
N THR A 74 9.64 -17.86 2.21
CA THR A 74 9.24 -18.16 0.83
C THR A 74 8.91 -19.63 0.62
N ARG A 75 9.03 -20.46 1.67
CA ARG A 75 8.87 -21.91 1.62
C ARG A 75 7.53 -22.34 1.03
N GLY A 76 7.57 -23.04 -0.12
CA GLY A 76 6.39 -23.53 -0.82
C GLY A 76 5.66 -22.49 -1.65
N LEU A 77 6.33 -21.37 -1.97
CA LEU A 77 5.83 -20.45 -2.99
C LEU A 77 5.94 -21.05 -4.39
N LYS A 78 5.04 -20.64 -5.25
CA LYS A 78 5.13 -20.93 -6.68
C LYS A 78 6.20 -20.03 -7.33
N PRO A 79 6.82 -20.46 -8.45
CA PRO A 79 7.82 -19.66 -9.14
C PRO A 79 7.33 -18.28 -9.62
N ASP A 80 6.02 -18.14 -9.85
CA ASP A 80 5.36 -16.91 -10.30
C ASP A 80 4.74 -16.10 -9.15
N ALA A 81 5.05 -16.43 -7.90
CA ALA A 81 4.54 -15.70 -6.76
C ALA A 81 5.03 -14.24 -6.73
N THR A 82 4.16 -13.35 -6.31
CA THR A 82 4.51 -11.94 -6.11
C THR A 82 5.26 -11.78 -4.78
N HIS A 83 6.51 -11.33 -4.84
CA HIS A 83 7.37 -11.10 -3.68
C HIS A 83 7.26 -9.68 -3.13
N TYR A 84 6.99 -8.71 -4.00
CA TYR A 84 6.96 -7.29 -3.67
C TYR A 84 5.61 -6.68 -3.99
N CYS A 85 5.20 -5.74 -3.17
CA CYS A 85 4.06 -4.87 -3.44
C CYS A 85 4.44 -3.42 -3.16
N GLU A 86 3.69 -2.51 -3.75
CA GLU A 86 3.82 -1.09 -3.52
C GLU A 86 2.46 -0.49 -3.17
N LEU A 87 2.38 0.21 -2.04
CA LEU A 87 1.28 1.11 -1.74
C LEU A 87 1.64 2.50 -2.25
N VAL A 88 0.72 3.12 -2.98
CA VAL A 88 0.83 4.52 -3.40
C VAL A 88 -0.33 5.28 -2.79
N PHE A 89 -0.02 6.19 -1.87
CA PHE A 89 -0.97 7.06 -1.20
C PHE A 89 -1.01 8.41 -1.90
N ASP A 90 -2.20 8.90 -2.12
CA ASP A 90 -2.44 10.09 -2.92
C ASP A 90 -3.65 10.87 -2.42
N VAL A 91 -3.57 12.20 -2.52
CA VAL A 91 -4.68 13.14 -2.38
C VAL A 91 -4.49 14.18 -3.47
N ASN A 92 -5.54 14.85 -3.92
CA ASN A 92 -5.38 15.85 -4.97
C ASN A 92 -4.46 17.01 -4.54
N SER A 93 -3.74 17.61 -5.49
CA SER A 93 -2.77 18.66 -5.21
C SER A 93 -3.41 19.92 -4.59
N ALA A 94 -4.69 20.18 -4.85
CA ALA A 94 -5.40 21.32 -4.29
C ALA A 94 -5.56 21.21 -2.79
N TYR A 95 -5.71 20.01 -2.25
CA TYR A 95 -5.79 19.78 -0.81
C TYR A 95 -4.56 20.34 -0.10
N PHE A 96 -3.39 19.92 -0.53
CA PHE A 96 -2.14 20.39 0.07
C PHE A 96 -1.91 21.89 -0.16
N ASP A 97 -2.21 22.37 -1.36
CA ASP A 97 -2.07 23.77 -1.71
C ASP A 97 -2.94 24.68 -0.81
N ASN A 98 -4.17 24.26 -0.50
CA ASN A 98 -5.08 24.97 0.39
C ASN A 98 -4.68 24.89 1.88
N HIS A 99 -3.84 23.92 2.27
CA HIS A 99 -3.40 23.70 3.66
C HIS A 99 -1.96 24.11 3.95
N GLY A 100 -1.34 24.93 3.10
CA GLY A 100 0.03 25.43 3.32
C GLY A 100 1.12 24.64 2.57
N GLY A 101 0.73 23.75 1.66
CA GLY A 101 1.64 23.12 0.70
C GLY A 101 2.56 22.06 1.30
N TYR A 102 3.86 22.24 1.12
CA TYR A 102 4.86 21.20 1.40
C TYR A 102 4.90 20.74 2.87
N GLU A 103 4.90 21.66 3.83
CA GLU A 103 5.03 21.29 5.25
C GLU A 103 3.80 20.51 5.74
N PHE A 104 2.62 20.86 5.27
CA PHE A 104 1.41 20.12 5.57
C PHE A 104 1.42 18.73 4.87
N ALA A 105 1.88 18.66 3.61
CA ALA A 105 2.02 17.37 2.91
C ALA A 105 3.00 16.44 3.63
N LYS A 106 4.11 16.98 4.13
CA LYS A 106 5.08 16.21 4.93
C LYS A 106 4.43 15.59 6.18
N GLN A 107 3.68 16.37 6.95
CA GLN A 107 2.97 15.87 8.13
C GLN A 107 1.93 14.83 7.75
N PHE A 108 1.12 15.11 6.72
CA PHE A 108 0.09 14.18 6.23
C PHE A 108 0.69 12.83 5.83
N TYR A 109 1.81 12.83 5.07
CA TYR A 109 2.42 11.59 4.60
C TYR A 109 3.25 10.90 5.67
N GLU A 110 3.71 11.58 6.71
CA GLU A 110 4.26 10.94 7.91
C GLU A 110 3.17 10.10 8.61
N ASP A 111 1.95 10.62 8.75
CA ASP A 111 0.83 9.88 9.32
C ASP A 111 0.32 8.79 8.37
N ALA A 112 0.32 9.03 7.05
CA ALA A 112 0.05 8.00 6.05
C ALA A 112 1.09 6.85 6.09
N TYR A 113 2.35 7.14 6.38
CA TYR A 113 3.37 6.12 6.61
C TYR A 113 3.06 5.26 7.84
N LYS A 114 2.64 5.87 8.95
CA LYS A 114 2.20 5.14 10.15
C LYS A 114 0.99 4.23 9.84
N ALA A 115 0.05 4.73 9.02
CA ALA A 115 -1.06 3.92 8.51
C ALA A 115 -0.53 2.73 7.67
N ALA A 116 0.44 2.97 6.79
CA ALA A 116 1.05 1.92 5.97
C ALA A 116 1.71 0.84 6.83
N VAL A 117 2.40 1.21 7.91
CA VAL A 117 3.00 0.25 8.87
C VAL A 117 1.93 -0.68 9.46
N GLN A 118 0.76 -0.14 9.86
CA GLN A 118 -0.35 -0.94 10.38
C GLN A 118 -0.96 -1.84 9.28
N ILE A 119 -1.22 -1.30 8.10
CA ILE A 119 -1.79 -2.02 6.94
C ILE A 119 -0.86 -3.17 6.51
N VAL A 120 0.43 -2.92 6.45
CA VAL A 120 1.45 -3.92 6.09
C VAL A 120 1.61 -4.97 7.20
N GLY A 121 1.38 -4.60 8.46
CA GLY A 121 1.49 -5.47 9.63
C GLY A 121 2.88 -5.47 10.27
N GLY A 122 3.62 -4.39 10.08
CA GLY A 122 4.89 -4.13 10.73
C GLY A 122 5.93 -3.46 9.83
N GLU A 123 6.68 -2.56 10.40
CA GLU A 123 7.70 -1.77 9.70
C GLU A 123 8.83 -2.64 9.13
N GLN A 124 9.12 -3.79 9.74
CA GLN A 124 10.15 -4.72 9.30
C GLN A 124 9.89 -5.29 7.89
N TYR A 125 8.65 -5.28 7.42
CA TYR A 125 8.28 -5.76 6.08
C TYR A 125 8.30 -4.66 5.00
N ILE A 126 8.50 -3.39 5.40
CA ILE A 126 8.63 -2.26 4.49
C ILE A 126 10.09 -2.14 4.07
N LEU A 127 10.36 -2.09 2.77
CA LEU A 127 11.70 -1.97 2.19
C LEU A 127 12.09 -0.50 2.02
N SER A 128 11.14 0.34 1.62
CA SER A 128 11.29 1.78 1.45
C SER A 128 9.96 2.49 1.63
N ALA A 129 10.01 3.73 2.11
CA ALA A 129 8.88 4.64 2.15
C ALA A 129 9.36 6.06 1.84
N VAL A 130 8.96 6.61 0.70
CA VAL A 130 9.40 7.93 0.22
C VAL A 130 8.22 8.78 -0.24
N MET A 131 8.10 9.98 0.29
CA MET A 131 7.22 11.02 -0.24
C MET A 131 7.93 11.72 -1.39
N HIS A 132 7.33 11.70 -2.58
CA HIS A 132 7.77 12.52 -3.69
C HIS A 132 7.17 13.94 -3.58
N ALA A 133 8.04 14.94 -3.73
CA ALA A 133 7.70 16.35 -3.73
C ALA A 133 8.31 17.08 -4.94
N ASP A 134 8.78 16.32 -5.91
CA ASP A 134 9.48 16.78 -7.10
C ASP A 134 8.67 16.67 -8.39
N GLU A 135 7.37 16.34 -8.31
CA GLU A 135 6.49 16.26 -9.47
C GLU A 135 5.58 17.48 -9.56
N ILE A 136 5.68 18.25 -10.65
CA ILE A 136 4.88 19.46 -10.86
C ILE A 136 3.47 19.09 -11.37
N ASN A 137 2.44 19.73 -10.82
CA ASN A 137 1.10 19.68 -11.38
C ASN A 137 0.94 20.81 -12.40
N ARG A 138 1.22 20.53 -13.69
CA ARG A 138 1.21 21.55 -14.75
C ARG A 138 -0.13 22.24 -14.90
N ALA A 139 -1.22 21.50 -14.84
CA ALA A 139 -2.57 22.06 -15.01
C ALA A 139 -2.90 23.07 -13.92
N MET A 140 -2.59 22.77 -12.68
CA MET A 140 -2.79 23.72 -11.57
C MET A 140 -1.79 24.88 -11.62
N THR A 141 -0.54 24.61 -11.98
CA THR A 141 0.50 25.63 -12.15
C THR A 141 0.07 26.65 -13.18
N GLU A 142 -0.46 26.23 -14.34
CA GLU A 142 -0.98 27.11 -15.36
C GLU A 142 -2.20 27.90 -14.88
N ALA A 143 -3.17 27.21 -14.24
CA ALA A 143 -4.40 27.83 -13.76
C ALA A 143 -4.17 28.89 -12.69
N LEU A 144 -3.17 28.69 -11.81
CA LEU A 144 -2.90 29.56 -10.67
C LEU A 144 -1.75 30.57 -10.92
N GLY A 145 -1.03 30.43 -12.04
CA GLY A 145 0.11 31.30 -12.38
C GLY A 145 1.31 31.17 -11.41
N ARG A 146 1.41 30.08 -10.68
CA ARG A 146 2.50 29.74 -9.76
C ARG A 146 2.72 28.25 -9.70
N GLU A 147 3.92 27.79 -9.35
CA GLU A 147 4.23 26.37 -9.24
C GLU A 147 3.38 25.67 -8.17
N VAL A 148 2.75 24.58 -8.58
CA VAL A 148 2.01 23.65 -7.71
C VAL A 148 2.56 22.25 -7.91
N TYR A 149 2.86 21.58 -6.82
CA TYR A 149 3.44 20.24 -6.85
C TYR A 149 2.44 19.18 -6.43
N HIS A 150 2.61 18.00 -7.01
CA HIS A 150 1.83 16.82 -6.68
C HIS A 150 2.60 15.97 -5.68
N TYR A 151 2.14 15.94 -4.43
CA TYR A 151 2.74 15.13 -3.37
C TYR A 151 2.07 13.78 -3.30
N HIS A 152 2.87 12.72 -3.20
CA HIS A 152 2.37 11.36 -3.02
C HIS A 152 3.42 10.50 -2.32
N LEU A 153 2.97 9.43 -1.63
CA LEU A 153 3.84 8.55 -0.87
C LEU A 153 3.89 7.17 -1.51
N HIS A 154 5.09 6.70 -1.79
CA HIS A 154 5.39 5.33 -2.20
C HIS A 154 5.88 4.51 -1.02
N VAL A 155 5.29 3.33 -0.80
CA VAL A 155 5.72 2.38 0.23
C VAL A 155 5.89 1.00 -0.39
N VAL A 156 7.15 0.60 -0.59
CA VAL A 156 7.48 -0.73 -1.12
C VAL A 156 7.66 -1.71 0.03
N TYR A 157 6.99 -2.86 -0.05
CA TYR A 157 6.94 -3.82 1.05
C TYR A 157 6.81 -5.27 0.58
N VAL A 158 7.10 -6.21 1.49
CA VAL A 158 6.91 -7.65 1.30
C VAL A 158 5.55 -8.06 1.88
N PRO A 159 4.60 -8.59 1.06
CA PRO A 159 3.28 -8.99 1.55
C PRO A 159 3.34 -10.31 2.30
N VAL A 160 3.22 -10.28 3.62
CA VAL A 160 3.30 -11.46 4.48
C VAL A 160 1.98 -11.75 5.19
N VAL A 161 1.78 -13.03 5.52
CA VAL A 161 0.72 -13.52 6.39
C VAL A 161 1.30 -14.50 7.39
N GLU A 162 0.78 -14.50 8.60
CA GLU A 162 1.11 -15.52 9.57
C GLU A 162 0.60 -16.88 9.09
N LYS A 163 1.46 -17.89 9.19
CA LYS A 163 1.13 -19.26 8.83
C LYS A 163 1.66 -20.23 9.87
N GLN A 164 0.77 -20.99 10.46
CA GLN A 164 1.11 -22.11 11.32
C GLN A 164 1.45 -23.34 10.47
N ILE A 165 2.58 -23.95 10.77
CA ILE A 165 3.02 -25.20 10.18
C ILE A 165 2.79 -26.30 11.22
N LEU A 166 1.96 -27.27 10.87
CA LEU A 166 1.62 -28.34 11.79
C LEU A 166 2.56 -29.54 11.63
N TRP A 167 2.75 -30.30 12.70
CA TRP A 167 3.40 -31.60 12.64
C TRP A 167 2.67 -32.53 11.68
N SER A 168 3.38 -33.03 10.70
CA SER A 168 2.80 -33.91 9.67
C SER A 168 2.51 -35.31 10.21
N LYS A 169 1.67 -36.08 9.48
CA LYS A 169 1.38 -37.48 9.78
C LYS A 169 2.63 -38.40 9.81
N ARG A 170 3.77 -37.91 9.24
CA ARG A 170 5.06 -38.62 9.24
C ARG A 170 5.85 -38.40 10.54
N CYS A 171 5.38 -37.56 11.46
CA CYS A 171 6.02 -37.37 12.75
C CYS A 171 6.11 -38.71 13.51
N LYS A 172 7.28 -38.99 14.10
CA LYS A 172 7.51 -40.22 14.89
C LYS A 172 6.64 -40.23 16.14
N ASP A 173 6.57 -39.06 16.81
CA ASP A 173 5.67 -38.87 17.94
C ASP A 173 4.25 -38.55 17.43
N LYS A 174 3.36 -39.54 17.60
CA LYS A 174 1.98 -39.41 17.14
C LYS A 174 1.14 -38.44 17.95
N ALA A 175 1.55 -38.11 19.18
CA ALA A 175 0.86 -37.13 20.02
C ALA A 175 1.05 -35.69 19.49
N LEU A 176 2.12 -35.44 18.73
CA LEU A 176 2.40 -34.14 18.13
C LEU A 176 1.65 -33.92 16.81
N VAL A 177 1.17 -34.96 16.14
CA VAL A 177 0.54 -34.84 14.83
C VAL A 177 -0.67 -33.91 14.87
N GLY A 178 -0.64 -32.87 14.03
CA GLY A 178 -1.72 -31.85 13.97
C GLY A 178 -1.53 -30.69 14.95
N THR A 179 -0.58 -30.76 15.87
CA THR A 179 -0.21 -29.60 16.70
C THR A 179 0.72 -28.64 15.95
N VAL A 180 0.81 -27.39 16.40
CA VAL A 180 1.67 -26.37 15.79
C VAL A 180 3.14 -26.74 16.01
N LYS A 181 3.88 -26.90 14.92
CA LYS A 181 5.32 -27.13 14.93
C LYS A 181 6.09 -25.82 14.96
N GLU A 182 5.69 -24.89 14.13
CA GLU A 182 6.31 -23.57 13.99
C GLU A 182 5.31 -22.57 13.40
N THR A 183 5.51 -21.28 13.68
CA THR A 183 4.76 -20.19 13.06
C THR A 183 5.74 -19.36 12.24
N VAL A 184 5.40 -19.09 10.99
CA VAL A 184 6.24 -18.32 10.06
C VAL A 184 5.46 -17.18 9.42
N MET A 185 6.15 -16.11 9.05
CA MET A 185 5.59 -15.05 8.24
C MET A 185 5.78 -15.40 6.76
N GLN A 186 4.76 -16.06 6.20
CA GLN A 186 4.79 -16.53 4.81
C GLN A 186 4.57 -15.38 3.84
N VAL A 187 5.48 -15.20 2.87
CA VAL A 187 5.22 -14.29 1.74
C VAL A 187 4.01 -14.78 0.95
N SER A 188 2.98 -13.96 0.85
CA SER A 188 1.76 -14.31 0.11
C SER A 188 0.87 -13.10 -0.16
N ARG A 189 1.02 -12.47 -1.33
CA ARG A 189 0.14 -11.38 -1.75
C ARG A 189 -1.32 -11.80 -1.81
N SER A 190 -1.62 -12.96 -2.39
CA SER A 190 -3.00 -13.43 -2.58
C SER A 190 -3.75 -13.67 -1.26
N LYS A 191 -3.06 -14.13 -0.21
CA LYS A 191 -3.66 -14.31 1.12
C LYS A 191 -3.75 -12.99 1.88
N LYS A 192 -2.69 -12.17 1.84
CA LYS A 192 -2.68 -10.83 2.45
C LYS A 192 -3.84 -9.99 1.96
N TRP A 193 -4.10 -10.03 0.67
CA TRP A 193 -5.11 -9.23 -0.03
C TRP A 193 -6.31 -10.06 -0.50
N ALA A 194 -6.65 -11.12 0.25
CA ALA A 194 -7.87 -11.87 -0.01
C ALA A 194 -9.10 -11.00 0.29
N SER A 195 -10.15 -11.16 -0.54
CA SER A 195 -11.45 -10.55 -0.25
C SER A 195 -12.01 -11.08 1.07
N LYS A 196 -12.61 -10.22 1.88
CA LYS A 196 -13.17 -10.54 3.19
C LYS A 196 -14.71 -10.57 3.11
N PRO A 197 -15.41 -11.37 3.92
CA PRO A 197 -16.85 -11.26 4.05
C PRO A 197 -17.27 -9.84 4.43
N LEU A 198 -18.29 -9.31 3.75
CA LEU A 198 -18.95 -8.10 4.18
C LEU A 198 -19.76 -8.42 5.44
N LEU A 199 -19.58 -7.64 6.49
CA LEU A 199 -20.30 -7.81 7.75
C LEU A 199 -21.42 -6.75 7.85
N ASP A 200 -22.54 -7.13 8.48
CA ASP A 200 -23.58 -6.20 8.89
C ASP A 200 -23.22 -5.46 10.20
N ASP A 201 -24.12 -4.60 10.67
CA ASP A 201 -23.92 -3.81 11.91
C ASP A 201 -23.81 -4.69 13.17
N ALA A 202 -24.28 -5.95 13.10
CA ALA A 202 -24.17 -6.94 14.16
C ALA A 202 -22.90 -7.81 14.03
N GLY A 203 -22.02 -7.53 13.05
CA GLY A 203 -20.79 -8.28 12.79
C GLY A 203 -21.01 -9.64 12.11
N LYS A 204 -22.20 -9.91 11.57
CA LYS A 204 -22.51 -11.16 10.86
C LYS A 204 -22.26 -11.00 9.36
N PRO A 205 -21.80 -12.07 8.66
CA PRO A 205 -21.65 -12.03 7.22
C PRO A 205 -22.97 -11.76 6.49
N VAL A 206 -23.00 -10.75 5.64
CA VAL A 206 -24.09 -10.50 4.71
C VAL A 206 -24.10 -11.61 3.66
N LEU A 207 -25.26 -12.25 3.48
CA LEU A 207 -25.39 -13.39 2.56
C LEU A 207 -26.09 -12.99 1.25
N GLN A 208 -25.64 -13.57 0.17
CA GLN A 208 -26.33 -13.54 -1.12
C GLN A 208 -27.59 -14.43 -1.07
N LYS A 209 -28.48 -14.31 -2.05
CA LYS A 209 -29.63 -15.22 -2.21
C LYS A 209 -29.24 -16.72 -2.28
N SER A 210 -28.02 -17.00 -2.70
CA SER A 210 -27.45 -18.36 -2.76
C SER A 210 -26.92 -18.88 -1.41
N GLY A 211 -27.02 -18.12 -0.33
CA GLY A 211 -26.47 -18.45 0.99
C GLY A 211 -24.95 -18.23 1.11
N LYS A 212 -24.26 -17.78 0.05
CA LYS A 212 -22.82 -17.47 0.10
C LYS A 212 -22.59 -16.08 0.65
N PRO A 213 -21.48 -15.84 1.41
CA PRO A 213 -21.15 -14.50 1.87
C PRO A 213 -20.94 -13.54 0.69
N VAL A 214 -21.45 -12.32 0.84
CA VAL A 214 -21.03 -11.18 0.01
C VAL A 214 -19.59 -10.85 0.38
N LEU A 215 -18.70 -10.74 -0.62
CA LEU A 215 -17.29 -10.44 -0.38
C LEU A 215 -17.02 -8.98 -0.68
N LYS A 216 -16.43 -8.28 0.29
CA LYS A 216 -15.82 -6.97 0.10
C LYS A 216 -14.43 -7.17 -0.51
N LYS A 217 -14.17 -6.52 -1.65
CA LYS A 217 -12.86 -6.61 -2.33
C LYS A 217 -11.78 -6.02 -1.41
N SER A 218 -10.60 -6.62 -1.40
CA SER A 218 -9.45 -6.17 -0.61
C SER A 218 -9.09 -4.69 -0.85
N TYR A 219 -9.28 -4.24 -2.07
CA TYR A 219 -9.06 -2.84 -2.44
C TYR A 219 -10.00 -1.89 -1.66
N SER A 220 -11.28 -2.21 -1.55
CA SER A 220 -12.22 -1.40 -0.77
C SER A 220 -11.90 -1.42 0.72
N VAL A 221 -11.44 -2.56 1.25
CA VAL A 221 -10.97 -2.66 2.65
C VAL A 221 -9.76 -1.74 2.87
N LEU A 222 -8.80 -1.75 1.94
CA LEU A 222 -7.62 -0.90 2.01
C LEU A 222 -7.96 0.60 2.01
N GLN A 223 -8.90 1.02 1.16
CA GLN A 223 -9.36 2.42 1.12
C GLN A 223 -10.00 2.83 2.45
N ASP A 224 -10.88 1.98 3.00
CA ASP A 224 -11.53 2.25 4.27
C ASP A 224 -10.52 2.32 5.42
N ASP A 225 -9.59 1.34 5.51
CA ASP A 225 -8.58 1.29 6.56
C ASP A 225 -7.72 2.56 6.56
N PHE A 226 -7.29 3.01 5.38
CA PHE A 226 -6.53 4.24 5.23
C PHE A 226 -7.36 5.48 5.59
N PHE A 227 -8.56 5.61 5.05
CA PHE A 227 -9.46 6.73 5.33
C PHE A 227 -9.73 6.85 6.83
N HIS A 228 -10.12 5.77 7.49
CA HIS A 228 -10.41 5.78 8.92
C HIS A 228 -9.19 6.13 9.76
N TYR A 229 -8.00 5.62 9.37
CA TYR A 229 -6.77 6.01 10.03
C TYR A 229 -6.53 7.52 9.95
N MET A 230 -6.60 8.11 8.75
CA MET A 230 -6.36 9.54 8.55
C MET A 230 -7.40 10.41 9.27
N ARG A 231 -8.68 9.99 9.25
CA ARG A 231 -9.74 10.68 10.04
C ARG A 231 -9.43 10.67 11.54
N ASN A 232 -8.97 9.55 12.08
CA ASN A 232 -8.58 9.43 13.49
C ASN A 232 -7.31 10.22 13.81
N ALA A 233 -6.42 10.42 12.85
CA ALA A 233 -5.23 11.27 12.97
C ALA A 233 -5.56 12.79 12.90
N GLY A 234 -6.83 13.16 12.65
CA GLY A 234 -7.29 14.54 12.69
C GLY A 234 -7.59 15.16 11.31
N TYR A 235 -7.38 14.44 10.20
CA TYR A 235 -7.69 14.92 8.84
C TYR A 235 -9.19 14.73 8.56
N THR A 236 -10.03 15.65 9.11
CA THR A 236 -11.49 15.50 9.10
C THR A 236 -12.16 16.08 7.85
N ASP A 237 -11.42 16.78 7.03
CA ASP A 237 -11.85 17.47 5.80
C ASP A 237 -11.56 16.70 4.52
N VAL A 238 -11.03 15.47 4.63
CA VAL A 238 -10.92 14.55 3.51
C VAL A 238 -12.06 13.54 3.50
N GLU A 239 -12.45 13.07 2.32
CA GLU A 239 -13.46 12.05 2.13
C GLU A 239 -12.88 10.74 1.60
N LEU A 240 -13.66 9.67 1.73
CA LEU A 240 -13.34 8.37 1.16
C LEU A 240 -13.42 8.43 -0.36
N SER A 241 -12.43 7.87 -1.04
CA SER A 241 -12.47 7.74 -2.50
C SER A 241 -13.66 6.89 -2.96
N LEU A 242 -14.49 7.46 -3.84
CA LEU A 242 -15.66 6.78 -4.40
C LEU A 242 -15.35 5.87 -5.61
N ILE A 243 -14.09 5.77 -6.03
CA ILE A 243 -13.69 5.05 -7.24
C ILE A 243 -14.13 3.57 -7.23
N HIS A 244 -14.52 3.03 -6.09
CA HIS A 244 -14.85 1.61 -5.89
C HIS A 244 -16.21 1.32 -5.26
N ILE A 245 -17.07 2.30 -5.13
CA ILE A 245 -18.50 2.04 -4.97
C ILE A 245 -19.00 1.67 -6.38
N SER A 246 -18.73 0.46 -6.83
CA SER A 246 -19.49 -0.12 -7.92
C SER A 246 -20.91 -0.26 -7.40
N GLU A 247 -21.84 0.57 -7.91
CA GLU A 247 -23.26 0.35 -7.74
C GLU A 247 -23.56 -1.14 -8.01
N PRO A 248 -24.40 -1.77 -7.19
CA PRO A 248 -24.86 -3.12 -7.50
C PRO A 248 -25.52 -3.01 -8.89
N THR A 249 -24.94 -3.66 -9.86
CA THR A 249 -25.51 -3.79 -11.21
C THR A 249 -26.93 -4.29 -11.04
N ARG A 250 -27.92 -3.41 -11.19
CA ARG A 250 -29.30 -3.81 -11.41
C ARG A 250 -29.30 -4.53 -12.76
N ARG A 251 -29.20 -5.85 -12.71
CA ARG A 251 -29.60 -6.67 -13.87
C ARG A 251 -31.11 -6.71 -13.84
N SER A 252 -31.69 -6.00 -14.80
CA SER A 252 -33.08 -6.15 -15.23
C SER A 252 -33.35 -7.58 -15.69
#